data_22a61e1556903ee0db055f3eff5b0754
#
_entry.id   22a61e1556903ee0db055f3eff5b0754
#
_cell.length_a   1.000
_cell.length_b   1.000
_cell.length_c   1.000
_cell.angle_alpha   90.00
_cell.angle_beta   90.00
_cell.angle_gamma   90.00
#
_symmetry.space_group_name_H-M   'P 1'
#
loop_
_entity.id
_entity.type
_entity.pdbx_description
1 polymer ?
#
loop_
_entity_poly.entity_id
_entity_poly.type
_entity_poly.pdbx_seq_one_letter_code
_entity_poly.pdbx_strand_id
1 'polypeptide(L)'
;APPFGMSGGHFVPGSTIANLTALWAARQLKQITRIAASDKSHLSIRKSAEILGLEYIALPTNSRHEMDISGLTQLDQTALVLTAGTVATGIIDPLIRPDDAAWVHVDAAWSGPLRLTDRFTHCLDGIDTADSVGFSAHKWLYQPKGSALVLFRNSDAAHDALSYGGGYLATPNIGLLGSTPAAAVPLAAMLLSWGREGLVQRIESDMAKADQLAQLIKSDPRFLLWGPNQTGVVVWRPVDAEPSDVRNRLQ
;
A
#
# COMPACT_ATOMS: atom_id res chain seq x y z
N ALA A 1 -1.14 19.75 -7.82
CA ALA A 1 -0.79 19.16 -6.51
C ALA A 1 -0.12 17.81 -6.72
N PRO A 2 0.78 17.37 -5.82
CA PRO A 2 1.34 16.02 -5.89
C PRO A 2 0.23 14.96 -5.84
N PRO A 3 0.34 13.85 -6.60
CA PRO A 3 -0.75 12.87 -6.75
C PRO A 3 -1.26 12.28 -5.42
N PHE A 4 -0.40 12.20 -4.41
CA PHE A 4 -0.71 11.60 -3.11
C PHE A 4 -0.85 12.64 -1.98
N GLY A 5 -0.75 13.94 -2.25
CA GLY A 5 -0.76 14.98 -1.21
C GLY A 5 0.49 14.98 -0.30
N MET A 6 1.57 14.30 -0.70
CA MET A 6 2.80 14.15 0.07
C MET A 6 3.84 15.18 -0.36
N SER A 7 4.62 15.71 0.61
CA SER A 7 5.68 16.70 0.30
C SER A 7 6.98 16.04 -0.19
N GLY A 8 7.22 14.77 0.15
CA GLY A 8 8.41 14.04 -0.24
C GLY A 8 8.45 12.62 0.30
N GLY A 9 9.62 11.99 0.22
CA GLY A 9 9.83 10.62 0.68
C GLY A 9 11.17 10.07 0.17
N HIS A 10 11.37 8.77 0.33
CA HIS A 10 12.60 8.11 -0.14
C HIS A 10 12.36 6.66 -0.59
N PHE A 11 13.34 6.12 -1.29
CA PHE A 11 13.34 4.72 -1.72
C PHE A 11 13.69 3.79 -0.57
N VAL A 12 13.03 2.63 -0.55
CA VAL A 12 13.26 1.52 0.39
C VAL A 12 13.24 0.18 -0.36
N PRO A 13 13.89 -0.87 0.16
CA PRO A 13 13.96 -2.15 -0.54
C PRO A 13 12.69 -3.01 -0.36
N GLY A 14 11.53 -2.46 -0.70
CA GLY A 14 10.24 -3.16 -0.67
C GLY A 14 9.26 -2.57 0.34
N SER A 15 7.96 -2.83 0.12
CA SER A 15 6.88 -2.24 0.92
C SER A 15 6.86 -2.68 2.37
N THR A 16 7.43 -3.83 2.72
CA THR A 16 7.61 -4.20 4.13
C THR A 16 8.45 -3.15 4.87
N ILE A 17 9.54 -2.68 4.24
CA ILE A 17 10.37 -1.62 4.83
C ILE A 17 9.68 -0.25 4.71
N ALA A 18 8.90 0.00 3.64
CA ALA A 18 8.10 1.23 3.55
C ALA A 18 7.11 1.34 4.71
N ASN A 19 6.36 0.28 4.99
CA ASN A 19 5.42 0.22 6.10
C ASN A 19 6.13 0.39 7.46
N LEU A 20 7.23 -0.34 7.67
CA LEU A 20 8.04 -0.22 8.89
C LEU A 20 8.55 1.21 9.09
N THR A 21 9.09 1.83 8.03
CA THR A 21 9.64 3.19 8.08
C THR A 21 8.55 4.22 8.38
N ALA A 22 7.37 4.11 7.76
CA ALA A 22 6.23 4.98 8.01
C ALA A 22 5.73 4.89 9.46
N LEU A 23 5.61 3.67 9.98
CA LEU A 23 5.16 3.42 11.35
C LEU A 23 6.22 3.78 12.39
N TRP A 24 7.50 3.66 12.05
CA TRP A 24 8.59 4.17 12.87
C TRP A 24 8.56 5.71 12.95
N ALA A 25 8.35 6.42 11.84
CA ALA A 25 8.15 7.87 11.84
C ALA A 25 6.94 8.28 12.72
N ALA A 26 5.83 7.55 12.60
CA ALA A 26 4.65 7.77 13.44
C ALA A 26 4.96 7.65 14.92
N ARG A 27 5.70 6.60 15.31
CA ARG A 27 6.13 6.38 16.69
C ARG A 27 7.01 7.53 17.22
N GLN A 28 7.96 8.00 16.40
CA GLN A 28 8.87 9.07 16.81
C GLN A 28 8.17 10.44 16.91
N LEU A 29 7.29 10.74 15.95
CA LEU A 29 6.65 12.05 15.86
C LEU A 29 5.38 12.19 16.72
N LYS A 30 4.66 11.09 16.92
CA LYS A 30 3.34 11.09 17.59
C LYS A 30 3.29 10.24 18.85
N GLN A 31 4.40 9.60 19.22
CA GLN A 31 4.49 8.74 20.42
C GLN A 31 3.35 7.69 20.49
N ILE A 32 2.99 7.16 19.34
CA ILE A 32 1.96 6.12 19.25
C ILE A 32 2.38 4.88 20.05
N THR A 33 1.41 4.22 20.64
CA THR A 33 1.58 2.96 21.39
C THR A 33 0.97 1.77 20.69
N ARG A 34 0.13 2.01 19.69
CA ARG A 34 -0.66 0.99 19.01
C ARG A 34 -0.66 1.20 17.49
N ILE A 35 -0.80 0.09 16.77
CA ILE A 35 -1.08 0.05 15.33
C ILE A 35 -2.36 -0.72 15.13
N ALA A 36 -3.36 -0.09 14.51
CA ALA A 36 -4.63 -0.72 14.13
C ALA A 36 -4.69 -0.89 12.62
N ALA A 37 -5.05 -2.07 12.15
CA ALA A 37 -5.19 -2.40 10.73
C ALA A 37 -6.23 -3.49 10.52
N SER A 38 -6.74 -3.61 9.30
CA SER A 38 -7.63 -4.71 8.91
C SER A 38 -6.99 -6.08 9.20
N ASP A 39 -7.80 -7.07 9.58
CA ASP A 39 -7.41 -8.48 9.68
C ASP A 39 -6.99 -9.06 8.30
N LYS A 40 -7.29 -8.34 7.20
CA LYS A 40 -6.85 -8.65 5.83
C LYS A 40 -5.62 -7.84 5.39
N SER A 41 -5.07 -6.98 6.26
CA SER A 41 -3.86 -6.23 5.96
C SER A 41 -2.66 -7.16 5.68
N HIS A 42 -1.69 -6.66 4.93
CA HIS A 42 -0.48 -7.44 4.67
C HIS A 42 0.29 -7.70 5.98
N LEU A 43 0.85 -8.91 6.10
CA LEU A 43 1.58 -9.37 7.30
C LEU A 43 2.71 -8.41 7.76
N SER A 44 3.21 -7.55 6.88
CA SER A 44 4.24 -6.55 7.22
C SER A 44 3.76 -5.54 8.27
N ILE A 45 2.46 -5.29 8.37
CA ILE A 45 1.93 -4.33 9.35
C ILE A 45 2.07 -4.91 10.77
N ARG A 46 1.61 -6.15 10.98
CA ARG A 46 1.79 -6.85 12.25
C ARG A 46 3.27 -7.02 12.58
N LYS A 47 4.10 -7.42 11.60
CA LYS A 47 5.55 -7.50 11.77
C LYS A 47 6.17 -6.17 12.19
N SER A 48 5.71 -5.04 11.61
CA SER A 48 6.18 -3.71 12.00
C SER A 48 5.82 -3.37 13.44
N ALA A 49 4.61 -3.73 13.89
CA ALA A 49 4.22 -3.56 15.29
C ALA A 49 5.14 -4.35 16.24
N GLU A 50 5.41 -5.61 15.94
CA GLU A 50 6.30 -6.47 16.72
C GLU A 50 7.74 -5.90 16.77
N ILE A 51 8.30 -5.48 15.64
CA ILE A 51 9.64 -4.88 15.56
C ILE A 51 9.73 -3.57 16.34
N LEU A 52 8.70 -2.74 16.28
CA LEU A 52 8.64 -1.44 16.94
C LEU A 52 8.25 -1.54 18.42
N GLY A 53 7.88 -2.72 18.93
CA GLY A 53 7.40 -2.90 20.29
C GLY A 53 6.06 -2.22 20.55
N LEU A 54 5.17 -2.17 19.54
CA LEU A 54 3.85 -1.57 19.62
C LEU A 54 2.78 -2.65 19.67
N GLU A 55 1.65 -2.36 20.33
CA GLU A 55 0.48 -3.20 20.30
C GLU A 55 -0.10 -3.28 18.87
N TYR A 56 -0.48 -4.48 18.42
CA TYR A 56 -1.17 -4.67 17.14
C TYR A 56 -2.64 -5.00 17.37
N ILE A 57 -3.52 -4.20 16.79
CA ILE A 57 -4.98 -4.37 16.85
C ILE A 57 -5.48 -4.77 15.47
N ALA A 58 -5.98 -6.00 15.34
CA ALA A 58 -6.64 -6.46 14.13
C ALA A 58 -8.11 -6.02 14.13
N LEU A 59 -8.49 -5.20 13.17
CA LEU A 59 -9.86 -4.72 12.99
C LEU A 59 -10.62 -5.67 12.05
N PRO A 60 -11.90 -5.96 12.34
CA PRO A 60 -12.71 -6.79 11.47
C PRO A 60 -12.98 -6.12 10.14
N THR A 61 -13.32 -6.95 9.14
CA THR A 61 -13.81 -6.48 7.85
C THR A 61 -15.32 -6.67 7.74
N ASN A 62 -15.96 -5.80 6.96
CA ASN A 62 -17.37 -5.93 6.61
C ASN A 62 -17.60 -7.06 5.56
N SER A 63 -18.85 -7.27 5.13
CA SER A 63 -19.21 -8.28 4.12
C SER A 63 -18.58 -8.03 2.73
N ARG A 64 -18.06 -6.83 2.48
CA ARG A 64 -17.31 -6.49 1.25
C ARG A 64 -15.80 -6.65 1.42
N HIS A 65 -15.34 -7.17 2.56
CA HIS A 65 -13.93 -7.32 2.94
C HIS A 65 -13.18 -5.99 3.07
N GLU A 66 -13.88 -4.88 3.21
CA GLU A 66 -13.31 -3.59 3.58
C GLU A 66 -13.15 -3.52 5.09
N MET A 67 -12.13 -2.84 5.58
CA MET A 67 -11.97 -2.61 7.02
C MET A 67 -13.19 -1.87 7.58
N ASP A 68 -13.73 -2.39 8.66
CA ASP A 68 -14.82 -1.71 9.37
C ASP A 68 -14.23 -0.63 10.28
N ILE A 69 -14.38 0.62 9.85
CA ILE A 69 -13.96 1.81 10.61
C ILE A 69 -15.11 2.40 11.46
N SER A 70 -16.31 1.81 11.39
CA SER A 70 -17.45 2.25 12.17
C SER A 70 -17.18 2.03 13.66
N GLY A 71 -17.38 3.05 14.45
CA GLY A 71 -17.19 2.95 15.89
C GLY A 71 -15.73 2.98 16.39
N LEU A 72 -14.76 3.23 15.51
CA LEU A 72 -13.40 3.48 15.96
C LEU A 72 -13.33 4.79 16.75
N THR A 73 -12.83 4.69 17.99
CA THR A 73 -12.66 5.81 18.91
C THR A 73 -11.35 5.67 19.67
N GLN A 74 -10.87 6.74 20.29
CA GLN A 74 -9.65 6.75 21.10
C GLN A 74 -8.39 6.37 20.30
N LEU A 75 -8.26 6.97 19.11
CA LEU A 75 -7.14 6.77 18.19
C LEU A 75 -5.98 7.75 18.41
N ASP A 76 -6.01 8.55 19.47
CA ASP A 76 -5.03 9.59 19.83
C ASP A 76 -3.59 9.07 20.02
N GLN A 77 -3.43 7.77 20.31
CA GLN A 77 -2.14 7.09 20.39
C GLN A 77 -2.02 5.93 19.38
N THR A 78 -2.80 5.95 18.32
CA THR A 78 -2.88 4.86 17.36
C THR A 78 -2.47 5.32 15.97
N ALA A 79 -1.58 4.54 15.33
CA ALA A 79 -1.44 4.60 13.88
C ALA A 79 -2.49 3.70 13.24
N LEU A 80 -3.41 4.28 12.50
CA LEU A 80 -4.37 3.56 11.69
C LEU A 80 -3.74 3.26 10.32
N VAL A 81 -3.72 1.99 9.94
CA VAL A 81 -3.22 1.56 8.62
C VAL A 81 -4.38 1.12 7.75
N LEU A 82 -4.59 1.86 6.67
CA LEU A 82 -5.58 1.57 5.63
C LEU A 82 -4.89 0.87 4.47
N THR A 83 -5.50 -0.19 3.93
CA THR A 83 -4.92 -0.94 2.81
C THR A 83 -5.59 -0.55 1.50
N ALA A 84 -4.82 -0.04 0.57
CA ALA A 84 -5.28 0.23 -0.79
C ALA A 84 -4.91 -0.94 -1.71
N GLY A 85 -5.79 -1.96 -1.74
CA GLY A 85 -5.61 -3.19 -2.51
C GLY A 85 -5.04 -4.34 -1.67
N THR A 86 -5.90 -5.06 -0.96
CA THR A 86 -5.55 -6.24 -0.18
C THR A 86 -5.00 -7.37 -1.06
N VAL A 87 -4.08 -8.17 -0.52
CA VAL A 87 -3.38 -9.24 -1.26
C VAL A 87 -4.36 -10.28 -1.82
N ALA A 88 -5.36 -10.66 -1.02
CA ALA A 88 -6.26 -11.76 -1.38
C ALA A 88 -7.38 -11.35 -2.33
N THR A 89 -7.89 -10.14 -2.20
CA THR A 89 -9.12 -9.72 -2.88
C THR A 89 -8.97 -8.44 -3.70
N GLY A 90 -7.88 -7.70 -3.53
CA GLY A 90 -7.67 -6.42 -4.19
C GLY A 90 -8.58 -5.30 -3.67
N ILE A 91 -9.35 -5.53 -2.61
CA ILE A 91 -10.27 -4.54 -2.04
C ILE A 91 -9.49 -3.39 -1.42
N ILE A 92 -10.03 -2.19 -1.56
CA ILE A 92 -9.51 -0.96 -0.97
C ILE A 92 -10.34 -0.65 0.27
N ASP A 93 -9.67 -0.47 1.41
CA ASP A 93 -10.31 0.01 2.64
C ASP A 93 -10.86 1.44 2.43
N PRO A 94 -11.87 1.87 3.18
CA PRO A 94 -12.30 3.27 3.17
C PRO A 94 -11.11 4.18 3.53
N LEU A 95 -10.60 4.97 2.57
CA LEU A 95 -9.44 5.85 2.78
C LEU A 95 -9.88 7.15 3.47
N ILE A 96 -10.51 6.99 4.64
CA ILE A 96 -11.05 8.08 5.44
C ILE A 96 -10.17 8.26 6.67
N ARG A 97 -9.71 9.49 6.91
CA ARG A 97 -8.98 9.84 8.12
C ARG A 97 -9.96 10.11 9.26
N PRO A 98 -9.97 9.33 10.36
CA PRO A 98 -10.67 9.73 11.58
C PRO A 98 -10.00 10.97 12.21
N ASP A 99 -10.81 11.87 12.77
CA ASP A 99 -10.32 13.14 13.33
C ASP A 99 -9.36 12.96 14.51
N ASP A 100 -9.55 11.89 15.30
CA ASP A 100 -8.75 11.56 16.48
C ASP A 100 -7.56 10.64 16.19
N ALA A 101 -7.35 10.22 14.94
CA ALA A 101 -6.20 9.36 14.61
C ALA A 101 -4.88 10.12 14.73
N ALA A 102 -3.97 9.61 15.57
CA ALA A 102 -2.64 10.20 15.75
C ALA A 102 -1.83 10.19 14.46
N TRP A 103 -1.95 9.09 13.68
CA TRP A 103 -1.31 8.89 12.39
C TRP A 103 -2.16 8.01 11.49
N VAL A 104 -2.26 8.37 10.22
CA VAL A 104 -2.86 7.50 9.20
C VAL A 104 -1.80 7.16 8.16
N HIS A 105 -1.56 5.85 7.99
CA HIS A 105 -0.70 5.31 6.95
C HIS A 105 -1.53 4.55 5.92
N VAL A 106 -1.29 4.78 4.62
CA VAL A 106 -1.91 3.98 3.56
C VAL A 106 -0.88 3.03 2.97
N ASP A 107 -1.09 1.72 3.19
CA ASP A 107 -0.37 0.68 2.46
C ASP A 107 -0.99 0.55 1.06
N ALA A 108 -0.44 1.29 0.12
CA ALA A 108 -0.80 1.27 -1.29
C ALA A 108 0.20 0.42 -2.11
N ALA A 109 0.79 -0.60 -1.50
CA ALA A 109 1.82 -1.44 -2.12
C ALA A 109 1.40 -2.00 -3.48
N TRP A 110 0.12 -2.27 -3.66
CA TRP A 110 -0.45 -2.75 -4.92
C TRP A 110 -1.00 -1.61 -5.77
N SER A 111 -2.00 -0.90 -5.29
CA SER A 111 -2.81 -0.01 -6.12
C SER A 111 -2.32 1.44 -6.19
N GLY A 112 -1.24 1.82 -5.48
CA GLY A 112 -0.73 3.19 -5.51
C GLY A 112 -0.63 3.81 -6.91
N PRO A 113 -0.09 3.10 -7.92
CA PRO A 113 0.01 3.63 -9.27
C PRO A 113 -1.31 3.96 -9.97
N LEU A 114 -2.47 3.44 -9.53
CA LEU A 114 -3.78 3.86 -10.05
C LEU A 114 -4.02 5.37 -9.89
N ARG A 115 -3.41 6.00 -8.86
CA ARG A 115 -3.49 7.45 -8.65
C ARG A 115 -2.87 8.27 -9.78
N LEU A 116 -2.05 7.66 -10.62
CA LEU A 116 -1.44 8.32 -11.78
C LEU A 116 -2.34 8.34 -13.01
N THR A 117 -3.43 7.57 -13.02
CA THR A 117 -4.37 7.44 -14.13
C THR A 117 -5.58 8.34 -13.91
N ASP A 118 -6.10 8.96 -14.96
CA ASP A 118 -7.31 9.78 -14.85
C ASP A 118 -8.55 8.88 -14.66
N ARG A 119 -8.54 7.69 -15.26
CA ARG A 119 -9.66 6.74 -15.23
C ARG A 119 -9.88 6.11 -13.86
N PHE A 120 -8.81 5.76 -13.14
CA PHE A 120 -8.89 5.01 -11.88
C PHE A 120 -8.45 5.78 -10.66
N THR A 121 -8.10 7.07 -10.81
CA THR A 121 -7.65 7.91 -9.69
C THR A 121 -8.67 7.97 -8.55
N HIS A 122 -9.97 7.94 -8.88
CA HIS A 122 -11.07 7.97 -7.92
C HIS A 122 -11.09 6.76 -6.97
N CYS A 123 -10.50 5.62 -7.37
CA CYS A 123 -10.40 4.44 -6.50
C CYS A 123 -9.58 4.73 -5.22
N LEU A 124 -8.74 5.76 -5.26
CA LEU A 124 -7.88 6.15 -4.14
C LEU A 124 -8.25 7.53 -3.57
N ASP A 125 -9.51 7.94 -3.71
CA ASP A 125 -9.98 9.19 -3.10
C ASP A 125 -9.85 9.12 -1.58
N GLY A 126 -9.31 10.20 -1.00
CA GLY A 126 -8.98 10.27 0.42
C GLY A 126 -7.52 9.91 0.75
N ILE A 127 -6.75 9.31 -0.16
CA ILE A 127 -5.34 8.94 0.08
C ILE A 127 -4.48 10.17 0.45
N ASP A 128 -4.84 11.32 -0.06
CA ASP A 128 -4.19 12.60 0.21
C ASP A 128 -4.47 13.13 1.62
N THR A 129 -5.34 12.50 2.41
CA THR A 129 -5.53 12.82 3.83
C THR A 129 -4.57 12.06 4.77
N ALA A 130 -3.88 11.02 4.28
CA ALA A 130 -2.93 10.24 5.06
C ALA A 130 -1.67 11.03 5.46
N ASP A 131 -1.00 10.65 6.54
CA ASP A 131 0.29 11.20 6.95
C ASP A 131 1.45 10.56 6.20
N SER A 132 1.28 9.31 5.76
CA SER A 132 2.25 8.58 4.96
C SER A 132 1.60 7.59 4.01
N VAL A 133 2.27 7.31 2.89
CA VAL A 133 1.86 6.33 1.88
C VAL A 133 3.06 5.47 1.50
N GLY A 134 2.86 4.15 1.48
CA GLY A 134 3.87 3.21 0.99
C GLY A 134 3.39 2.50 -0.27
N PHE A 135 4.24 2.37 -1.30
CA PHE A 135 3.91 1.54 -2.47
C PHE A 135 5.12 0.88 -3.11
N SER A 136 4.90 -0.27 -3.73
CA SER A 136 5.94 -1.06 -4.40
C SER A 136 6.16 -0.60 -5.82
N ALA A 137 7.36 -0.13 -6.13
CA ALA A 137 7.72 0.15 -7.52
C ALA A 137 7.88 -1.15 -8.35
N HIS A 138 8.25 -2.26 -7.70
CA HIS A 138 8.41 -3.57 -8.36
C HIS A 138 7.08 -4.31 -8.67
N LYS A 139 5.94 -3.70 -8.41
CA LYS A 139 4.62 -4.19 -8.84
C LYS A 139 4.19 -3.42 -10.10
N TRP A 140 3.34 -2.44 -9.99
CA TRP A 140 2.75 -1.73 -11.12
C TRP A 140 3.58 -0.56 -11.67
N LEU A 141 4.79 -0.31 -11.15
CA LEU A 141 5.77 0.53 -11.82
C LEU A 141 6.85 -0.32 -12.56
N TYR A 142 6.62 -1.62 -12.67
CA TYR A 142 7.42 -2.57 -13.47
C TYR A 142 8.92 -2.57 -13.15
N GLN A 143 9.28 -2.26 -11.90
CA GLN A 143 10.67 -2.20 -11.47
C GLN A 143 11.20 -3.57 -11.01
N PRO A 144 12.51 -3.78 -10.99
CA PRO A 144 13.11 -4.93 -10.33
C PRO A 144 12.71 -5.00 -8.84
N LYS A 145 12.70 -6.22 -8.29
CA LYS A 145 12.48 -6.42 -6.84
C LYS A 145 13.51 -5.62 -6.03
N GLY A 146 13.11 -5.25 -4.82
CA GLY A 146 13.95 -4.40 -3.98
C GLY A 146 13.70 -2.90 -4.19
N SER A 147 12.62 -2.52 -4.87
CA SER A 147 12.26 -1.12 -5.14
C SER A 147 10.84 -0.83 -4.62
N ALA A 148 10.76 0.07 -3.66
CA ALA A 148 9.51 0.64 -3.13
C ALA A 148 9.78 2.09 -2.68
N LEU A 149 8.71 2.82 -2.44
CA LEU A 149 8.75 4.19 -1.94
C LEU A 149 7.94 4.30 -0.65
N VAL A 150 8.43 5.10 0.26
CA VAL A 150 7.68 5.64 1.38
C VAL A 150 7.59 7.15 1.21
N LEU A 151 6.38 7.68 1.24
CA LEU A 151 6.08 9.09 1.08
C LEU A 151 5.46 9.63 2.36
N PHE A 152 5.74 10.90 2.68
CA PHE A 152 5.25 11.57 3.87
C PHE A 152 4.59 12.90 3.52
N ARG A 153 3.52 13.23 4.23
CA ARG A 153 2.87 14.54 4.17
C ARG A 153 3.83 15.65 4.56
N ASN A 154 4.60 15.44 5.63
CA ASN A 154 5.69 16.30 6.06
C ASN A 154 6.99 15.48 6.04
N SER A 155 7.64 15.46 4.88
CA SER A 155 8.86 14.70 4.64
C SER A 155 10.02 15.19 5.50
N ASP A 156 10.14 16.50 5.73
CA ASP A 156 11.24 17.06 6.49
C ASP A 156 11.18 16.60 7.94
N ALA A 157 10.01 16.73 8.59
CA ALA A 157 9.83 16.24 9.95
C ALA A 157 10.05 14.71 10.05
N ALA A 158 9.57 13.94 9.07
CA ALA A 158 9.76 12.49 9.06
C ALA A 158 11.24 12.12 8.88
N HIS A 159 11.94 12.79 7.96
CA HIS A 159 13.37 12.55 7.73
C HIS A 159 14.20 12.95 8.93
N ASP A 160 13.94 14.10 9.57
CA ASP A 160 14.62 14.52 10.79
C ASP A 160 14.45 13.50 11.91
N ALA A 161 13.23 13.00 12.11
CA ALA A 161 12.94 12.00 13.15
C ALA A 161 13.58 10.62 12.88
N LEU A 162 13.95 10.32 11.63
CA LEU A 162 14.54 9.05 11.21
C LEU A 162 16.01 9.18 10.79
N SER A 163 16.64 10.34 11.00
CA SER A 163 18.00 10.62 10.57
C SER A 163 19.02 10.33 11.67
N TYR A 164 20.12 9.73 11.24
CA TYR A 164 21.28 9.46 12.09
C TYR A 164 22.54 10.06 11.46
N GLY A 165 23.15 10.99 12.19
CA GLY A 165 24.43 11.59 11.80
C GLY A 165 25.62 10.73 12.19
N GLY A 166 26.74 10.92 11.52
CA GLY A 166 28.02 10.32 11.87
C GLY A 166 29.16 11.14 11.29
N GLY A 167 30.30 11.21 11.98
CA GLY A 167 31.44 12.05 11.58
C GLY A 167 32.03 11.72 10.20
N TYR A 168 31.68 10.58 9.61
CA TYR A 168 32.09 10.16 8.26
C TYR A 168 31.02 10.39 7.19
N LEU A 169 29.82 10.85 7.58
CA LEU A 169 28.70 11.06 6.66
C LEU A 169 28.65 12.53 6.22
N ALA A 170 28.67 12.77 4.91
CA ALA A 170 28.45 14.09 4.34
C ALA A 170 27.02 14.59 4.54
N THR A 171 26.04 13.66 4.57
CA THR A 171 24.64 13.91 4.92
C THR A 171 24.16 12.83 5.86
N PRO A 172 23.21 13.14 6.79
CA PRO A 172 22.64 12.14 7.66
C PRO A 172 22.04 10.95 6.90
N ASN A 173 22.19 9.75 7.45
CA ASN A 173 21.53 8.56 6.95
C ASN A 173 20.04 8.56 7.39
N ILE A 174 19.13 8.38 6.45
CA ILE A 174 17.69 8.36 6.70
C ILE A 174 17.17 6.93 6.68
N GLY A 175 16.47 6.55 7.73
CA GLY A 175 15.79 5.26 7.82
C GLY A 175 16.67 4.11 8.27
N LEU A 176 16.25 2.88 7.96
CA LEU A 176 16.83 1.65 8.52
C LEU A 176 18.20 1.27 7.92
N LEU A 177 18.42 1.58 6.65
CA LEU A 177 19.59 1.09 5.93
C LEU A 177 20.66 2.17 5.82
N GLY A 178 21.89 1.84 6.22
CA GLY A 178 23.06 2.73 6.08
C GLY A 178 23.53 2.89 4.62
N SER A 179 23.27 1.90 3.78
CA SER A 179 23.59 1.93 2.34
C SER A 179 22.46 1.29 1.56
N THR A 180 22.09 1.92 0.46
CA THR A 180 21.05 1.42 -0.44
C THR A 180 21.58 1.33 -1.87
N PRO A 181 21.15 0.34 -2.66
CA PRO A 181 21.43 0.34 -4.08
C PRO A 181 20.77 1.57 -4.72
N ALA A 182 21.25 1.97 -5.90
CA ALA A 182 20.71 3.09 -6.66
C ALA A 182 19.31 2.76 -7.25
N ALA A 183 18.35 2.37 -6.41
CA ALA A 183 17.02 1.88 -6.79
C ALA A 183 16.18 2.93 -7.56
N ALA A 184 16.53 4.21 -7.43
CA ALA A 184 15.91 5.28 -8.21
C ALA A 184 16.30 5.25 -9.70
N VAL A 185 17.49 4.73 -10.05
CA VAL A 185 17.99 4.75 -11.42
C VAL A 185 17.11 3.96 -12.40
N PRO A 186 16.73 2.69 -12.14
CA PRO A 186 15.83 1.97 -13.02
C PRO A 186 14.46 2.65 -13.18
N LEU A 187 13.91 3.21 -12.08
CA LEU A 187 12.64 3.94 -12.15
C LEU A 187 12.77 5.21 -12.99
N ALA A 188 13.84 5.99 -12.79
CA ALA A 188 14.11 7.19 -13.60
C ALA A 188 14.28 6.84 -15.08
N ALA A 189 15.05 5.80 -15.41
CA ALA A 189 15.22 5.32 -16.78
C ALA A 189 13.89 4.92 -17.43
N MET A 190 13.03 4.20 -16.70
CA MET A 190 11.70 3.82 -17.18
C MET A 190 10.81 5.05 -17.41
N LEU A 191 10.79 5.99 -16.47
CA LEU A 191 9.98 7.21 -16.58
C LEU A 191 10.48 8.13 -17.71
N LEU A 192 11.78 8.21 -17.94
CA LEU A 192 12.37 8.94 -19.07
C LEU A 192 12.04 8.26 -20.41
N SER A 193 11.99 6.93 -20.44
CA SER A 193 11.71 6.15 -21.65
C SER A 193 10.22 6.14 -22.03
N TRP A 194 9.35 5.92 -21.06
CA TRP A 194 7.91 5.77 -21.31
C TRP A 194 7.12 7.06 -21.12
N GLY A 195 7.65 7.97 -20.32
CA GLY A 195 6.89 9.12 -19.85
C GLY A 195 5.72 8.73 -18.95
N ARG A 196 4.97 9.73 -18.51
CA ARG A 196 3.72 9.50 -17.75
C ARG A 196 2.70 8.74 -18.59
N GLU A 197 2.51 9.15 -19.83
CA GLU A 197 1.51 8.56 -20.74
C GLU A 197 1.76 7.07 -21.00
N GLY A 198 3.01 6.69 -21.29
CA GLY A 198 3.34 5.29 -21.52
C GLY A 198 3.17 4.41 -20.28
N LEU A 199 3.37 4.95 -19.08
CA LEU A 199 3.09 4.25 -17.82
C LEU A 199 1.57 4.11 -17.62
N VAL A 200 0.81 5.19 -17.80
CA VAL A 200 -0.66 5.19 -17.66
C VAL A 200 -1.30 4.19 -18.60
N GLN A 201 -0.90 4.17 -19.87
CA GLN A 201 -1.41 3.21 -20.87
C GLN A 201 -1.21 1.76 -20.44
N ARG A 202 -0.07 1.42 -19.82
CA ARG A 202 0.19 0.06 -19.31
C ARG A 202 -0.71 -0.30 -18.14
N ILE A 203 -0.86 0.60 -17.18
CA ILE A 203 -1.74 0.41 -16.03
C ILE A 203 -3.19 0.22 -16.50
N GLU A 204 -3.67 1.06 -17.40
CA GLU A 204 -5.03 0.97 -17.93
C GLU A 204 -5.24 -0.28 -18.77
N SER A 205 -4.22 -0.72 -19.54
CA SER A 205 -4.25 -1.97 -20.27
C SER A 205 -4.37 -3.18 -19.34
N ASP A 206 -3.66 -3.20 -18.23
CA ASP A 206 -3.72 -4.31 -17.28
C ASP A 206 -5.07 -4.33 -16.54
N MET A 207 -5.62 -3.17 -16.20
CA MET A 207 -6.97 -3.05 -15.65
C MET A 207 -8.02 -3.56 -16.65
N ALA A 208 -7.90 -3.20 -17.95
CA ALA A 208 -8.81 -3.66 -18.99
C ALA A 208 -8.77 -5.19 -19.18
N LYS A 209 -7.59 -5.81 -19.09
CA LYS A 209 -7.46 -7.28 -19.15
C LYS A 209 -8.13 -7.95 -17.95
N ALA A 210 -7.98 -7.37 -16.75
CA ALA A 210 -8.66 -7.88 -15.56
C ALA A 210 -10.19 -7.76 -15.68
N ASP A 211 -10.70 -6.65 -16.25
CA ASP A 211 -12.12 -6.48 -16.53
C ASP A 211 -12.62 -7.53 -17.54
N GLN A 212 -11.86 -7.79 -18.62
CA GLN A 212 -12.20 -8.82 -19.60
C GLN A 212 -12.25 -10.21 -18.96
N LEU A 213 -11.27 -10.56 -18.12
CA LEU A 213 -11.28 -11.82 -17.38
C LEU A 213 -12.50 -11.93 -16.45
N ALA A 214 -12.81 -10.88 -15.72
CA ALA A 214 -13.98 -10.85 -14.84
C ALA A 214 -15.29 -11.05 -15.62
N GLN A 215 -15.42 -10.44 -16.81
CA GLN A 215 -16.57 -10.64 -17.70
C GLN A 215 -16.66 -12.07 -18.22
N LEU A 216 -15.56 -12.66 -18.65
CA LEU A 216 -15.52 -14.05 -19.11
C LEU A 216 -15.97 -15.02 -18.00
N ILE A 217 -15.44 -14.82 -16.78
CA ILE A 217 -15.83 -15.63 -15.63
C ILE A 217 -17.32 -15.47 -15.31
N LYS A 218 -17.83 -14.24 -15.33
CA LYS A 218 -19.23 -13.95 -15.06
C LYS A 218 -20.18 -14.55 -16.10
N SER A 219 -19.75 -14.69 -17.36
CA SER A 219 -20.55 -15.24 -18.45
C SER A 219 -20.57 -16.77 -18.50
N ASP A 220 -19.68 -17.44 -17.77
CA ASP A 220 -19.58 -18.91 -17.74
C ASP A 220 -20.23 -19.46 -16.45
N PRO A 221 -21.36 -20.23 -16.56
CA PRO A 221 -22.08 -20.73 -15.39
C PRO A 221 -21.28 -21.72 -14.52
N ARG A 222 -20.13 -22.20 -15.00
CA ARG A 222 -19.25 -23.10 -14.21
C ARG A 222 -18.45 -22.35 -13.17
N PHE A 223 -18.42 -21.02 -13.19
CA PHE A 223 -17.62 -20.20 -12.30
C PHE A 223 -18.46 -19.17 -11.57
N LEU A 224 -18.03 -18.82 -10.37
CA LEU A 224 -18.55 -17.71 -9.58
C LEU A 224 -17.48 -16.65 -9.46
N LEU A 225 -17.77 -15.44 -9.94
CA LEU A 225 -16.98 -14.25 -9.68
C LEU A 225 -17.30 -13.72 -8.28
N TRP A 226 -16.29 -13.42 -7.50
CA TRP A 226 -16.46 -12.81 -6.20
C TRP A 226 -16.00 -11.35 -6.22
N GLY A 227 -16.88 -10.45 -5.76
CA GLY A 227 -16.57 -9.06 -5.51
C GLY A 227 -16.29 -8.20 -6.75
N PRO A 228 -16.06 -6.91 -6.52
CA PRO A 228 -15.69 -5.98 -7.58
C PRO A 228 -14.21 -6.13 -7.93
N ASN A 229 -13.87 -5.92 -9.20
CA ASN A 229 -12.50 -5.78 -9.67
C ASN A 229 -12.05 -4.31 -9.54
N GLN A 230 -11.66 -3.88 -8.32
CA GLN A 230 -11.26 -2.49 -8.07
C GLN A 230 -9.81 -2.20 -8.46
N THR A 231 -8.93 -3.21 -8.36
CA THR A 231 -7.47 -3.02 -8.46
C THR A 231 -6.79 -4.03 -9.38
N GLY A 232 -7.52 -4.57 -10.36
CA GLY A 232 -6.98 -5.57 -11.27
C GLY A 232 -6.87 -6.98 -10.67
N VAL A 233 -7.30 -7.21 -9.43
CA VAL A 233 -7.38 -8.53 -8.81
C VAL A 233 -8.75 -9.13 -9.09
N VAL A 234 -8.78 -10.27 -9.80
CA VAL A 234 -10.02 -10.99 -10.13
C VAL A 234 -10.11 -12.24 -9.27
N VAL A 235 -11.11 -12.28 -8.38
CA VAL A 235 -11.32 -13.41 -7.47
C VAL A 235 -12.49 -14.24 -7.96
N TRP A 236 -12.28 -15.54 -8.09
CA TRP A 236 -13.29 -16.44 -8.59
C TRP A 236 -13.11 -17.87 -8.06
N ARG A 237 -14.14 -18.69 -8.19
CA ARG A 237 -14.07 -20.11 -7.89
C ARG A 237 -14.95 -20.91 -8.86
N PRO A 238 -14.66 -22.21 -9.10
CA PRO A 238 -15.61 -23.11 -9.72
C PRO A 238 -16.87 -23.26 -8.87
N VAL A 239 -18.01 -23.54 -9.54
CA VAL A 239 -19.29 -23.80 -8.83
C VAL A 239 -19.25 -25.18 -8.15
N ASP A 240 -18.75 -26.20 -8.86
CA ASP A 240 -18.81 -27.61 -8.48
C ASP A 240 -17.50 -28.13 -7.83
N ALA A 241 -16.63 -27.24 -7.37
CA ALA A 241 -15.39 -27.64 -6.73
C ALA A 241 -15.02 -26.72 -5.56
N GLU A 242 -14.56 -27.32 -4.49
CA GLU A 242 -14.03 -26.54 -3.36
C GLU A 242 -12.67 -25.91 -3.74
N PRO A 243 -12.40 -24.66 -3.32
CA PRO A 243 -11.14 -23.97 -3.63
C PRO A 243 -9.88 -24.76 -3.18
N SER A 244 -9.98 -25.54 -2.10
CA SER A 244 -8.93 -26.44 -1.63
C SER A 244 -8.58 -27.52 -2.65
N ASP A 245 -9.58 -28.12 -3.31
CA ASP A 245 -9.38 -29.16 -4.29
C ASP A 245 -8.73 -28.64 -5.56
N VAL A 246 -9.17 -27.45 -6.01
CA VAL A 246 -8.54 -26.75 -7.15
C VAL A 246 -7.07 -26.45 -6.84
N ARG A 247 -6.77 -25.91 -5.66
CA ARG A 247 -5.41 -25.62 -5.25
C ARG A 247 -4.53 -26.88 -5.22
N ASN A 248 -5.04 -27.98 -4.67
CA ASN A 248 -4.31 -29.25 -4.55
C ASN A 248 -4.00 -29.87 -5.91
N ARG A 249 -4.80 -29.59 -6.95
CA ARG A 249 -4.56 -30.06 -8.33
C ARG A 249 -3.56 -29.21 -9.11
N LEU A 250 -3.30 -27.98 -8.64
CA LEU A 250 -2.37 -27.02 -9.28
C LEU A 250 -0.96 -27.04 -8.65
N GLN A 251 -0.78 -27.71 -7.53
CA GLN A 251 0.51 -27.99 -6.87
C GLN A 251 1.15 -29.28 -7.37
#